data_fb568af27e4c223d9b317d1071f93b1a
#
_entry.id   fb568af27e4c223d9b317d1071f93b1a
#
_cell.length_a   1.000
_cell.length_b   1.000
_cell.length_c   1.000
_cell.angle_alpha   90.00
_cell.angle_beta   90.00
_cell.angle_gamma   90.00
#
_symmetry.space_group_name_H-M   'P 1'
#
loop_
_entity.id
_entity.type
_entity.pdbx_description
1 polymer ?
#
loop_
_entity_poly.entity_id
_entity_poly.type
_entity_poly.pdbx_seq_one_letter_code
_entity_poly.pdbx_strand_id
1 'polypeptide(L)'
;MLQTNQDLLTALSQLLVEFSNECKVESERTATLEATFKELLAKANSDVKLTEEEAAILYDVNGELSASKAVVSAYTYITGRLTELVTGMMGAK
;
A
#
# COMPACT_ATOMS: atom_id res chain seq x y z
N MET A 1 -26.28 -6.42 13.80
CA MET A 1 -25.57 -7.14 14.86
C MET A 1 -25.25 -8.56 14.41
N LEU A 2 -24.02 -8.98 14.59
CA LEU A 2 -23.59 -10.33 14.24
C LEU A 2 -24.10 -11.31 15.30
N GLN A 3 -24.80 -12.36 14.87
CA GLN A 3 -25.44 -13.29 15.78
C GLN A 3 -24.77 -14.66 15.85
N THR A 4 -23.88 -14.94 14.87
CA THR A 4 -23.18 -16.22 14.79
C THR A 4 -21.71 -16.01 14.40
N ASN A 5 -20.90 -17.02 14.67
CA ASN A 5 -19.51 -17.01 14.23
C ASN A 5 -19.42 -16.99 12.71
N GLN A 6 -20.40 -17.57 12.03
CA GLN A 6 -20.46 -17.56 10.56
C GLN A 6 -20.65 -16.13 10.03
N ASP A 7 -21.52 -15.34 10.65
CA ASP A 7 -21.75 -13.95 10.27
C ASP A 7 -20.49 -13.12 10.48
N LEU A 8 -19.83 -13.32 11.60
CA LEU A 8 -18.57 -12.65 11.91
C LEU A 8 -17.48 -13.03 10.89
N LEU A 9 -17.36 -14.31 10.59
CA LEU A 9 -16.41 -14.82 9.61
C LEU A 9 -16.64 -14.19 8.24
N THR A 10 -17.89 -14.11 7.80
CA THR A 10 -18.26 -13.49 6.53
C THR A 10 -17.85 -12.03 6.50
N ALA A 11 -18.17 -11.29 7.56
CA ALA A 11 -17.83 -9.87 7.67
C ALA A 11 -16.30 -9.65 7.62
N LEU A 12 -15.55 -10.46 8.36
CA LEU A 12 -14.09 -10.35 8.38
C LEU A 12 -13.48 -10.72 7.05
N SER A 13 -14.04 -11.73 6.37
CA SER A 13 -13.57 -12.14 5.05
C SER A 13 -13.78 -11.02 4.03
N GLN A 14 -14.91 -10.32 4.10
CA GLN A 14 -15.18 -9.17 3.23
C GLN A 14 -14.20 -8.03 3.49
N LEU A 15 -13.92 -7.72 4.75
CA LEU A 15 -12.93 -6.71 5.11
C LEU A 15 -11.55 -7.08 4.58
N LEU A 16 -11.17 -8.35 4.70
CA LEU A 16 -9.89 -8.83 4.19
C LEU A 16 -9.76 -8.60 2.68
N VAL A 17 -10.83 -8.91 1.92
CA VAL A 17 -10.85 -8.69 0.48
C VAL A 17 -10.71 -7.20 0.17
N GLU A 18 -11.45 -6.34 0.87
CA GLU A 18 -11.41 -4.89 0.67
C GLU A 18 -10.02 -4.32 0.94
N PHE A 19 -9.42 -4.67 2.08
CA PHE A 19 -8.09 -4.20 2.42
C PHE A 19 -7.02 -4.76 1.51
N SER A 20 -7.17 -6.02 1.05
CA SER A 20 -6.24 -6.61 0.09
C SER A 20 -6.28 -5.86 -1.24
N ASN A 21 -7.46 -5.48 -1.71
CA ASN A 21 -7.62 -4.71 -2.93
C ASN A 21 -7.01 -3.31 -2.78
N GLU A 22 -7.25 -2.64 -1.65
CA GLU A 22 -6.67 -1.32 -1.37
C GLU A 22 -5.15 -1.40 -1.30
N CYS A 23 -4.62 -2.44 -0.68
CA CYS A 23 -3.19 -2.67 -0.60
C CYS A 23 -2.59 -2.83 -2.00
N LYS A 24 -3.26 -3.59 -2.88
CA LYS A 24 -2.81 -3.79 -4.25
C LYS A 24 -2.77 -2.47 -5.02
N VAL A 25 -3.84 -1.68 -4.94
CA VAL A 25 -3.93 -0.38 -5.61
C VAL A 25 -2.81 0.54 -5.12
N GLU A 26 -2.61 0.62 -3.81
CA GLU A 26 -1.58 1.48 -3.24
C GLU A 26 -0.18 0.97 -3.59
N SER A 27 0.03 -0.34 -3.67
CA SER A 27 1.31 -0.93 -4.08
C SER A 27 1.65 -0.58 -5.52
N GLU A 28 0.65 -0.58 -6.41
CA GLU A 28 0.83 -0.18 -7.81
C GLU A 28 1.19 1.30 -7.90
N ARG A 29 0.54 2.14 -7.10
CA ARG A 29 0.85 3.57 -7.02
C ARG A 29 2.28 3.78 -6.51
N THR A 30 2.68 3.05 -5.49
CA THR A 30 4.04 3.10 -4.93
C THR A 30 5.07 2.75 -6.00
N ALA A 31 4.82 1.68 -6.78
CA ALA A 31 5.73 1.27 -7.84
C ALA A 31 5.88 2.35 -8.91
N THR A 32 4.79 3.02 -9.29
CA THR A 32 4.81 4.10 -10.26
C THR A 32 5.60 5.29 -9.72
N LEU A 33 5.35 5.68 -8.47
CA LEU A 33 6.07 6.78 -7.83
C LEU A 33 7.56 6.47 -7.70
N GLU A 34 7.90 5.23 -7.36
CA GLU A 34 9.28 4.80 -7.23
C GLU A 34 10.02 4.84 -8.56
N ALA A 35 9.37 4.43 -9.65
CA ALA A 35 9.94 4.49 -11.00
C ALA A 35 10.25 5.94 -11.38
N THR A 36 9.31 6.86 -11.15
CA THR A 36 9.48 8.28 -11.42
C THR A 36 10.60 8.87 -10.58
N PHE A 37 10.64 8.51 -9.30
CA PHE A 37 11.67 8.98 -8.38
C PHE A 37 13.07 8.55 -8.84
N LYS A 38 13.24 7.28 -9.19
CA LYS A 38 14.52 6.73 -9.66
C LYS A 38 14.96 7.39 -10.95
N GLU A 39 14.05 7.64 -11.87
CA GLU A 39 14.32 8.28 -13.14
C GLU A 39 14.86 9.70 -12.93
N LEU A 40 14.18 10.50 -12.11
CA LEU A 40 14.58 11.87 -11.82
C LEU A 40 15.86 11.91 -11.01
N LEU A 41 16.04 10.98 -10.07
CA LEU A 41 17.24 10.90 -9.27
C LEU A 41 18.46 10.56 -10.13
N ALA A 42 18.31 9.62 -11.07
CA ALA A 42 19.36 9.27 -12.01
C ALA A 42 19.75 10.48 -12.87
N LYS A 43 18.77 11.24 -13.31
CA LYS A 43 19.01 12.47 -14.07
C LYS A 43 19.75 13.52 -13.23
N ALA A 44 19.36 13.67 -11.96
CA ALA A 44 19.99 14.60 -11.04
C ALA A 44 21.46 14.24 -10.76
N ASN A 45 21.79 12.95 -10.79
CA ASN A 45 23.15 12.45 -10.56
C ASN A 45 24.00 12.41 -11.83
N SER A 46 23.42 12.79 -12.96
CA SER A 46 24.15 12.87 -14.24
C SER A 46 24.68 14.30 -14.43
N ASP A 47 25.38 14.53 -15.55
CA ASP A 47 25.88 15.86 -15.90
C ASP A 47 24.77 16.82 -16.33
N VAL A 48 23.56 16.30 -16.54
CA VAL A 48 22.42 17.10 -16.98
C VAL A 48 21.70 17.65 -15.75
N LYS A 49 21.54 18.97 -15.68
CA LYS A 49 20.82 19.61 -14.58
C LYS A 49 19.32 19.38 -14.71
N LEU A 50 18.67 19.18 -13.59
CA LEU A 50 17.20 19.18 -13.53
C LEU A 50 16.69 20.61 -13.77
N THR A 51 15.59 20.72 -14.50
CA THR A 51 14.85 21.98 -14.59
C THR A 51 14.19 22.26 -13.24
N GLU A 52 13.72 23.49 -13.03
CA GLU A 52 12.99 23.83 -11.82
C GLU A 52 11.72 22.98 -11.67
N GLU A 53 11.04 22.71 -12.78
CA GLU A 53 9.87 21.82 -12.80
C GLU A 53 10.22 20.41 -12.35
N GLU A 54 11.31 19.87 -12.92
CA GLU A 54 11.77 18.52 -12.58
C GLU A 54 12.19 18.42 -11.11
N ALA A 55 12.86 19.44 -10.60
CA ALA A 55 13.25 19.48 -9.20
C ALA A 55 12.01 19.52 -8.27
N ALA A 56 11.00 20.31 -8.65
CA ALA A 56 9.74 20.37 -7.90
C ALA A 56 9.02 19.02 -7.91
N ILE A 57 8.97 18.35 -9.07
CA ILE A 57 8.36 17.02 -9.20
C ILE A 57 9.12 16.01 -8.35
N LEU A 58 10.45 16.05 -8.35
CA LEU A 58 11.26 15.15 -7.54
C LEU A 58 10.96 15.31 -6.06
N TYR A 59 10.83 16.56 -5.60
CA TYR A 59 10.50 16.84 -4.21
C TYR A 59 9.11 16.29 -3.84
N ASP A 60 8.12 16.56 -4.68
CA ASP A 60 6.74 16.12 -4.45
C ASP A 60 6.64 14.59 -4.48
N VAL A 61 7.28 13.94 -5.46
CA VAL A 61 7.29 12.48 -5.59
C VAL A 61 7.94 11.83 -4.38
N ASN A 62 9.02 12.42 -3.87
CA ASN A 62 9.68 11.90 -2.68
C ASN A 62 8.72 11.87 -1.49
N GLY A 63 7.97 12.95 -1.27
CA GLY A 63 6.98 13.01 -0.19
C GLY A 63 5.83 12.03 -0.40
N GLU A 64 5.29 11.97 -1.61
CA GLU A 64 4.20 11.05 -1.94
C GLU A 64 4.65 9.60 -1.84
N LEU A 65 5.87 9.29 -2.27
CA LEU A 65 6.42 7.93 -2.18
C LEU A 65 6.56 7.49 -0.73
N SER A 66 7.06 8.36 0.14
CA SER A 66 7.18 8.05 1.57
C SER A 66 5.81 7.78 2.19
N ALA A 67 4.81 8.62 1.88
CA ALA A 67 3.44 8.45 2.36
C ALA A 67 2.82 7.16 1.82
N SER A 68 3.00 6.88 0.54
CA SER A 68 2.46 5.68 -0.10
C SER A 68 3.06 4.41 0.49
N LYS A 69 4.36 4.39 0.75
CA LYS A 69 5.03 3.24 1.40
C LYS A 69 4.48 3.01 2.81
N ALA A 70 4.22 4.08 3.56
CA ALA A 70 3.64 3.96 4.89
C ALA A 70 2.22 3.36 4.83
N VAL A 71 1.42 3.77 3.85
CA VAL A 71 0.07 3.23 3.64
C VAL A 71 0.13 1.75 3.29
N VAL A 72 1.02 1.36 2.37
CA VAL A 72 1.21 -0.05 2.00
C VAL A 72 1.60 -0.88 3.23
N SER A 73 2.51 -0.37 4.05
CA SER A 73 2.93 -1.06 5.29
C SER A 73 1.76 -1.25 6.24
N ALA A 74 0.92 -0.22 6.41
CA ALA A 74 -0.27 -0.30 7.27
C ALA A 74 -1.26 -1.33 6.75
N TYR A 75 -1.56 -1.31 5.45
CA TYR A 75 -2.47 -2.29 4.85
C TYR A 75 -1.92 -3.70 4.93
N THR A 76 -0.62 -3.88 4.72
CA THR A 76 0.04 -5.18 4.82
C THR A 76 -0.11 -5.75 6.23
N TYR A 77 0.10 -4.90 7.24
CA TYR A 77 -0.07 -5.31 8.63
C TYR A 77 -1.53 -5.70 8.92
N ILE A 78 -2.48 -4.87 8.51
CA ILE A 78 -3.90 -5.11 8.74
C ILE A 78 -4.36 -6.39 8.04
N THR A 79 -3.99 -6.58 6.77
CA THR A 79 -4.39 -7.77 6.02
C THR A 79 -3.77 -9.03 6.64
N GLY A 80 -2.53 -8.94 7.13
CA GLY A 80 -1.88 -10.05 7.83
C GLY A 80 -2.65 -10.44 9.10
N ARG A 81 -3.04 -9.45 9.90
CA ARG A 81 -3.80 -9.70 11.13
C ARG A 81 -5.20 -10.26 10.83
N LEU A 82 -5.86 -9.72 9.82
CA LEU A 82 -7.17 -10.23 9.41
C LEU A 82 -7.07 -11.67 8.89
N THR A 83 -6.03 -11.98 8.13
CA THR A 83 -5.79 -13.34 7.63
C THR A 83 -5.62 -14.32 8.79
N GLU A 84 -4.82 -13.96 9.78
CA GLU A 84 -4.63 -14.80 10.98
C GLU A 84 -5.96 -15.03 11.71
N LEU A 85 -6.75 -13.98 11.86
CA LEU A 85 -8.02 -14.05 12.56
C LEU A 85 -9.02 -14.93 11.80
N VAL A 86 -9.15 -14.73 10.50
CA VAL A 86 -10.05 -15.52 9.64
C VAL A 86 -9.61 -16.99 9.64
N THR A 87 -8.31 -17.25 9.47
CA THR A 87 -7.76 -18.59 9.47
C THR A 87 -8.02 -19.30 10.81
N GLY A 88 -7.82 -18.57 11.92
CA GLY A 88 -8.10 -19.10 13.25
C GLY A 88 -9.57 -19.49 13.42
N MET A 89 -10.47 -18.65 12.93
CA MET A 89 -11.93 -18.93 13.01
C MET A 89 -12.31 -20.12 12.14
N MET A 90 -11.73 -20.26 10.95
CA MET A 90 -11.99 -21.38 10.05
C MET A 90 -11.45 -22.70 10.61
N GLY A 91 -10.32 -22.65 11.31
CA GLY A 91 -9.73 -23.83 11.94
C GLY A 91 -10.34 -24.20 13.27
N ALA A 92 -11.10 -23.27 13.88
CA ALA A 92 -11.72 -23.51 15.18
C ALA A 92 -12.98 -24.39 15.02
N LYS A 93 -13.13 -25.29 15.96
CA LYS A 93 -14.31 -26.17 15.97
C LYS A 93 -15.07 -26.05 17.27
#